data_bcf1c0fe994d8748699fbcc4d525f6ac
#
_entry.id   bcf1c0fe994d8748699fbcc4d525f6ac
#
_cell.length_a   1.000
_cell.length_b   1.000
_cell.length_c   1.000
_cell.angle_alpha   90.00
_cell.angle_beta   90.00
_cell.angle_gamma   90.00
#
_symmetry.space_group_name_H-M   'P 1'
#
loop_
_entity.id
_entity.type
_entity.pdbx_description
1 polymer ?
#
loop_
_entity_poly.entity_id
_entity_poly.type
_entity_poly.pdbx_seq_one_letter_code
_entity_poly.pdbx_strand_id
1 'polypeptide(L)'
;NGTAAVSADSSKLTAVSGKDSLTLDLSADSTVRTVSLTGDVVAALAGAKNGAALTLPNGTVALDRETLTALGSAAQADGMASISIASADKSSLTDAQRKYLPKNGTILNISAQVQPKNGTATRVHALNGTASVSVAYSLKSGENAAHLVAYYLAEDGSFEKLPVIYDAATGKATFKTTHFSTFVITHEYSSDFSDVNLRKWFYNEVNTALENGWFKGLTATRFGPDDGMTRAMLVQVLYRMSGSKAASTAQFTDVADGKWYAEAIAWASENGIVNGFTDGRFQPDTLITRQQLAAILYRYDTYRGHTPQGSTALDGYADAASVESW
;
A
#
# COMPACT_ATOMS: atom_id res chain seq x y z
N ASN A 1 17.51 -18.80 -9.51
CA ASN A 1 17.63 -17.46 -10.14
C ASN A 1 18.11 -17.65 -11.57
N GLY A 2 17.17 -17.81 -12.51
CA GLY A 2 17.47 -17.97 -13.93
C GLY A 2 17.83 -16.63 -14.57
N THR A 3 18.93 -16.61 -15.31
CA THR A 3 19.30 -15.50 -16.20
C THR A 3 19.17 -15.97 -17.63
N ALA A 4 18.37 -15.27 -18.43
CA ALA A 4 18.32 -15.45 -19.86
C ALA A 4 19.32 -14.50 -20.53
N ALA A 5 20.29 -15.02 -21.23
CA ALA A 5 21.20 -14.23 -22.04
C ALA A 5 20.66 -14.15 -23.47
N VAL A 6 20.51 -12.95 -23.99
CA VAL A 6 20.06 -12.70 -25.36
C VAL A 6 21.17 -11.98 -26.12
N SER A 7 21.67 -12.65 -27.13
CA SER A 7 22.54 -12.07 -28.14
C SER A 7 21.85 -12.17 -29.50
N ALA A 8 22.03 -11.20 -30.36
CA ALA A 8 21.47 -11.21 -31.70
C ALA A 8 22.57 -11.00 -32.73
N ASP A 9 22.38 -11.60 -33.91
CA ASP A 9 23.21 -11.30 -35.07
C ASP A 9 22.98 -9.85 -35.53
N SER A 10 24.05 -9.10 -35.70
CA SER A 10 24.00 -7.69 -36.10
C SER A 10 23.20 -7.45 -37.39
N SER A 11 23.17 -8.40 -38.30
CA SER A 11 22.36 -8.33 -39.54
C SER A 11 20.85 -8.33 -39.28
N LYS A 12 20.39 -8.93 -38.19
CA LYS A 12 18.98 -8.98 -37.78
C LYS A 12 18.56 -7.72 -36.96
N LEU A 13 19.53 -7.03 -36.38
CA LEU A 13 19.27 -5.84 -35.55
C LEU A 13 18.87 -4.60 -36.37
N THR A 14 19.31 -4.50 -37.64
CA THR A 14 18.93 -3.40 -38.54
C THR A 14 17.44 -3.40 -38.90
N ALA A 15 16.76 -4.55 -38.82
CA ALA A 15 15.32 -4.65 -39.07
C ALA A 15 14.44 -4.04 -37.95
N VAL A 16 15.05 -3.61 -36.85
CA VAL A 16 14.42 -3.09 -35.64
C VAL A 16 14.25 -1.58 -35.71
N SER A 17 15.13 -0.89 -36.45
CA SER A 17 15.10 0.57 -36.61
C SER A 17 13.80 1.05 -37.24
N GLY A 18 13.16 2.03 -36.60
CA GLY A 18 11.92 2.65 -37.08
C GLY A 18 10.61 1.93 -36.73
N LYS A 19 10.64 0.80 -36.04
CA LYS A 19 9.44 0.19 -35.44
C LYS A 19 8.90 1.09 -34.33
N ASP A 20 7.58 1.03 -34.10
CA ASP A 20 6.96 1.87 -33.05
C ASP A 20 7.39 1.41 -31.65
N SER A 21 7.37 0.13 -31.38
CA SER A 21 7.87 -0.47 -30.13
C SER A 21 8.31 -1.90 -30.36
N LEU A 22 9.15 -2.40 -29.49
CA LEU A 22 9.65 -3.77 -29.51
C LEU A 22 9.34 -4.45 -28.19
N THR A 23 9.07 -5.76 -28.24
CA THR A 23 8.88 -6.56 -27.03
C THR A 23 9.76 -7.80 -27.11
N LEU A 24 10.56 -7.99 -26.07
CA LEU A 24 11.25 -9.25 -25.81
C LEU A 24 10.46 -9.95 -24.69
N ASP A 25 9.77 -11.03 -25.03
CA ASP A 25 8.95 -11.79 -24.10
C ASP A 25 9.64 -13.08 -23.67
N LEU A 26 9.98 -13.15 -22.39
CA LEU A 26 10.60 -14.28 -21.70
C LEU A 26 9.69 -14.82 -20.58
N SER A 27 8.41 -14.45 -20.58
CA SER A 27 7.46 -14.80 -19.51
C SER A 27 7.10 -16.30 -19.48
N ALA A 28 7.32 -17.02 -20.59
CA ALA A 28 7.04 -18.44 -20.69
C ALA A 28 7.94 -19.31 -19.80
N ASP A 29 9.17 -18.85 -19.49
CA ASP A 29 10.07 -19.53 -18.57
C ASP A 29 9.96 -18.93 -17.15
N SER A 30 9.19 -19.60 -16.31
CA SER A 30 8.90 -19.16 -14.93
C SER A 30 10.14 -19.05 -14.04
N THR A 31 11.31 -19.53 -14.45
CA THR A 31 12.56 -19.44 -13.68
C THR A 31 13.34 -18.15 -13.96
N VAL A 32 13.12 -17.51 -15.11
CA VAL A 32 13.85 -16.31 -15.52
C VAL A 32 13.47 -15.13 -14.63
N ARG A 33 14.48 -14.46 -14.08
CA ARG A 33 14.35 -13.24 -13.26
C ARG A 33 15.18 -12.09 -13.81
N THR A 34 16.17 -12.39 -14.65
CA THR A 34 17.11 -11.44 -15.23
C THR A 34 17.23 -11.68 -16.71
N VAL A 35 17.22 -10.63 -17.50
CA VAL A 35 17.61 -10.66 -18.90
C VAL A 35 18.91 -9.91 -19.07
N SER A 36 19.86 -10.52 -19.77
CA SER A 36 21.15 -9.93 -20.12
C SER A 36 21.25 -9.77 -21.62
N LEU A 37 21.47 -8.55 -22.07
CA LEU A 37 21.54 -8.14 -23.47
C LEU A 37 22.95 -7.64 -23.78
N THR A 38 23.52 -8.00 -24.94
CA THR A 38 24.75 -7.35 -25.39
C THR A 38 24.51 -5.87 -25.72
N GLY A 39 25.55 -5.06 -25.59
CA GLY A 39 25.40 -3.61 -25.80
C GLY A 39 24.95 -3.22 -27.21
N ASP A 40 25.31 -3.99 -28.23
CA ASP A 40 24.81 -3.84 -29.61
C ASP A 40 23.33 -4.14 -29.73
N VAL A 41 22.83 -5.17 -29.03
CA VAL A 41 21.37 -5.45 -28.93
C VAL A 41 20.63 -4.29 -28.26
N VAL A 42 21.15 -3.78 -27.16
CA VAL A 42 20.53 -2.64 -26.45
C VAL A 42 20.51 -1.39 -27.33
N ALA A 43 21.61 -1.13 -28.05
CA ALA A 43 21.70 -0.02 -29.01
C ALA A 43 20.69 -0.15 -30.16
N ALA A 44 20.49 -1.38 -30.66
CA ALA A 44 19.48 -1.64 -31.68
C ALA A 44 18.04 -1.44 -31.16
N LEU A 45 17.74 -1.89 -29.92
CA LEU A 45 16.46 -1.66 -29.26
C LEU A 45 16.17 -0.16 -29.08
N ALA A 46 17.20 0.66 -28.83
CA ALA A 46 17.09 2.12 -28.79
C ALA A 46 16.71 2.75 -30.14
N GLY A 47 16.84 2.02 -31.24
CA GLY A 47 16.39 2.44 -32.57
C GLY A 47 14.86 2.47 -32.75
N ALA A 48 14.09 1.84 -31.89
CA ALA A 48 12.63 1.92 -31.89
C ALA A 48 12.14 3.30 -31.36
N LYS A 49 11.02 3.79 -31.92
CA LYS A 49 10.50 5.15 -31.58
C LYS A 49 10.16 5.28 -30.09
N ASN A 50 9.49 4.24 -29.54
CA ASN A 50 8.99 4.23 -28.16
C ASN A 50 9.80 3.29 -27.25
N GLY A 51 11.06 2.94 -27.68
CA GLY A 51 11.90 2.05 -26.92
C GLY A 51 11.47 0.58 -26.97
N ALA A 52 11.79 -0.17 -25.93
CA ALA A 52 11.54 -1.62 -25.89
C ALA A 52 11.01 -2.08 -24.53
N ALA A 53 10.14 -3.10 -24.57
CA ALA A 53 9.60 -3.77 -23.41
C ALA A 53 10.28 -5.14 -23.21
N LEU A 54 10.69 -5.40 -21.98
CA LEU A 54 11.24 -6.69 -21.54
C LEU A 54 10.22 -7.33 -20.61
N THR A 55 9.58 -8.40 -21.08
CA THR A 55 8.57 -9.12 -20.29
C THR A 55 9.19 -10.35 -19.67
N LEU A 56 9.18 -10.41 -18.34
CA LEU A 56 9.62 -11.51 -17.50
C LEU A 56 8.44 -12.06 -16.70
N PRO A 57 8.55 -13.23 -16.05
CA PRO A 57 7.43 -13.82 -15.28
C PRO A 57 6.84 -12.91 -14.22
N ASN A 58 7.65 -12.08 -13.58
CA ASN A 58 7.20 -11.17 -12.49
C ASN A 58 6.68 -9.82 -13.00
N GLY A 59 6.78 -9.53 -14.30
CA GLY A 59 6.28 -8.28 -14.87
C GLY A 59 7.05 -7.84 -16.11
N THR A 60 6.64 -6.69 -16.62
CA THR A 60 7.23 -6.06 -17.81
C THR A 60 7.94 -4.77 -17.40
N VAL A 61 9.14 -4.57 -17.89
CA VAL A 61 9.88 -3.30 -17.80
C VAL A 61 10.02 -2.75 -19.22
N ALA A 62 9.31 -1.68 -19.52
CA ALA A 62 9.42 -0.96 -20.79
C ALA A 62 10.35 0.24 -20.60
N LEU A 63 11.43 0.26 -21.36
CA LEU A 63 12.47 1.28 -21.33
C LEU A 63 12.29 2.22 -22.51
N ASP A 64 12.34 3.50 -22.25
CA ASP A 64 12.35 4.49 -23.33
C ASP A 64 13.69 4.50 -24.08
N ARG A 65 13.69 5.21 -25.22
CA ARG A 65 14.85 5.31 -26.09
C ARG A 65 16.07 5.90 -25.38
N GLU A 66 15.87 6.88 -24.53
CA GLU A 66 16.95 7.58 -23.82
C GLU A 66 17.63 6.65 -22.83
N THR A 67 16.86 5.89 -22.06
CA THR A 67 17.37 4.87 -21.13
C THR A 67 18.13 3.77 -21.86
N LEU A 68 17.58 3.24 -22.97
CA LEU A 68 18.25 2.21 -23.78
C LEU A 68 19.55 2.73 -24.38
N THR A 69 19.57 3.97 -24.89
CA THR A 69 20.79 4.59 -25.44
C THR A 69 21.89 4.70 -24.39
N ALA A 70 21.53 5.13 -23.17
CA ALA A 70 22.47 5.24 -22.05
C ALA A 70 23.01 3.88 -21.62
N LEU A 71 22.16 2.87 -21.49
CA LEU A 71 22.56 1.49 -21.13
C LEU A 71 23.48 0.87 -22.20
N GLY A 72 23.12 1.01 -23.49
CA GLY A 72 23.93 0.49 -24.58
C GLY A 72 25.32 1.16 -24.66
N SER A 73 25.37 2.49 -24.48
CA SER A 73 26.64 3.25 -24.46
C SER A 73 27.53 2.84 -23.29
N ALA A 74 26.93 2.63 -22.09
CA ALA A 74 27.66 2.22 -20.91
C ALA A 74 28.14 0.76 -20.99
N ALA A 75 27.38 -0.13 -21.60
CA ALA A 75 27.77 -1.52 -21.80
C ALA A 75 28.88 -1.67 -22.87
N GLN A 76 28.90 -0.78 -23.87
CA GLN A 76 29.68 -0.94 -25.10
C GLN A 76 29.22 -2.15 -25.95
N ALA A 77 29.62 -2.25 -27.21
CA ALA A 77 29.07 -3.27 -28.13
C ALA A 77 29.16 -4.71 -27.60
N ASP A 78 30.31 -5.09 -27.11
CA ASP A 78 30.61 -6.46 -26.62
C ASP A 78 30.38 -6.63 -25.11
N GLY A 79 29.94 -5.60 -24.39
CA GLY A 79 29.59 -5.67 -22.97
C GLY A 79 28.13 -6.13 -22.79
N MET A 80 27.69 -6.14 -21.55
CA MET A 80 26.35 -6.64 -21.18
C MET A 80 25.56 -5.57 -20.39
N ALA A 81 24.30 -5.43 -20.70
CA ALA A 81 23.33 -4.78 -19.84
C ALA A 81 22.34 -5.82 -19.33
N SER A 82 22.22 -5.94 -18.01
CA SER A 82 21.35 -6.90 -17.35
C SER A 82 20.25 -6.18 -16.60
N ILE A 83 18.99 -6.59 -16.81
CA ILE A 83 17.83 -6.02 -16.15
C ILE A 83 17.07 -7.14 -15.43
N SER A 84 16.72 -6.90 -14.19
CA SER A 84 16.01 -7.87 -13.34
C SER A 84 14.74 -7.26 -12.76
N ILE A 85 13.69 -8.06 -12.69
CA ILE A 85 12.49 -7.79 -11.91
C ILE A 85 12.17 -9.02 -11.05
N ALA A 86 12.11 -8.83 -9.75
CA ALA A 86 11.86 -9.89 -8.80
C ALA A 86 10.88 -9.44 -7.71
N SER A 87 10.00 -10.34 -7.29
CA SER A 87 9.29 -10.15 -6.03
C SER A 87 10.29 -10.23 -4.87
N ALA A 88 10.10 -9.41 -3.87
CA ALA A 88 10.97 -9.33 -2.71
C ALA A 88 10.18 -9.52 -1.41
N ASP A 89 10.86 -10.02 -0.40
CA ASP A 89 10.29 -10.19 0.95
C ASP A 89 10.68 -9.02 1.86
N LYS A 90 9.89 -8.81 2.91
CA LYS A 90 10.20 -7.82 3.96
C LYS A 90 11.59 -8.01 4.58
N SER A 91 12.08 -9.24 4.63
CA SER A 91 13.42 -9.57 5.15
C SER A 91 14.57 -9.01 4.31
N SER A 92 14.34 -8.76 3.01
CA SER A 92 15.34 -8.16 2.11
C SER A 92 15.46 -6.64 2.23
N LEU A 93 14.57 -6.00 2.98
CA LEU A 93 14.53 -4.55 3.18
C LEU A 93 15.45 -4.12 4.33
N THR A 94 15.97 -2.89 4.24
CA THR A 94 16.64 -2.23 5.37
C THR A 94 15.65 -1.92 6.49
N ASP A 95 16.12 -1.66 7.71
CA ASP A 95 15.26 -1.21 8.82
C ASP A 95 14.57 0.11 8.50
N ALA A 96 15.27 1.00 7.81
CA ALA A 96 14.72 2.28 7.37
C ALA A 96 13.55 2.11 6.39
N GLN A 97 13.69 1.21 5.43
CA GLN A 97 12.61 0.88 4.48
C GLN A 97 11.42 0.21 5.18
N ARG A 98 11.66 -0.73 6.10
CA ARG A 98 10.60 -1.43 6.85
C ARG A 98 9.71 -0.50 7.67
N LYS A 99 10.26 0.60 8.17
CA LYS A 99 9.54 1.58 8.99
C LYS A 99 8.31 2.17 8.29
N TYR A 100 8.39 2.37 6.98
CA TYR A 100 7.33 3.00 6.19
C TYR A 100 6.66 2.03 5.21
N LEU A 101 6.86 0.72 5.39
CA LEU A 101 6.30 -0.27 4.49
C LEU A 101 4.78 -0.37 4.67
N PRO A 102 3.97 -0.20 3.61
CA PRO A 102 2.55 -0.52 3.65
C PRO A 102 2.31 -1.99 4.03
N LYS A 103 1.34 -2.24 4.91
CA LYS A 103 1.13 -3.58 5.51
C LYS A 103 0.82 -4.66 4.48
N ASN A 104 0.04 -4.32 3.45
CA ASN A 104 -0.46 -5.24 2.43
C ASN A 104 0.18 -5.01 1.04
N GLY A 105 1.32 -4.34 0.99
CA GLY A 105 1.99 -4.02 -0.27
C GLY A 105 2.72 -5.20 -0.91
N THR A 106 2.67 -5.30 -2.24
CA THR A 106 3.51 -6.18 -3.03
C THR A 106 4.86 -5.53 -3.26
N ILE A 107 5.93 -6.15 -2.77
CA ILE A 107 7.29 -5.62 -2.87
C ILE A 107 7.94 -6.14 -4.14
N LEU A 108 8.55 -5.23 -4.89
CA LEU A 108 9.28 -5.51 -6.12
C LEU A 108 10.69 -4.93 -6.02
N ASN A 109 11.67 -5.71 -6.40
CA ASN A 109 13.04 -5.23 -6.62
C ASN A 109 13.31 -5.22 -8.12
N ILE A 110 13.63 -4.04 -8.64
CA ILE A 110 14.00 -3.82 -10.04
C ILE A 110 15.42 -3.32 -10.05
N SER A 111 16.28 -3.99 -10.78
CA SER A 111 17.69 -3.62 -10.86
C SER A 111 18.20 -3.70 -12.29
N ALA A 112 19.20 -2.86 -12.59
CA ALA A 112 19.99 -2.99 -13.79
C ALA A 112 21.48 -2.91 -13.46
N GLN A 113 22.27 -3.60 -14.28
CA GLN A 113 23.74 -3.56 -14.23
C GLN A 113 24.27 -3.44 -15.64
N VAL A 114 25.36 -2.73 -15.80
CA VAL A 114 26.13 -2.68 -17.04
C VAL A 114 27.52 -3.21 -16.76
N GLN A 115 28.02 -4.05 -17.67
CA GLN A 115 29.38 -4.61 -17.60
C GLN A 115 30.04 -4.45 -18.96
N PRO A 116 30.94 -3.47 -19.14
CA PRO A 116 31.79 -3.40 -20.32
C PRO A 116 32.60 -4.68 -20.50
N LYS A 117 32.96 -5.03 -21.73
CA LYS A 117 33.69 -6.28 -22.07
C LYS A 117 34.87 -6.58 -21.14
N ASN A 118 35.67 -5.56 -20.83
CA ASN A 118 36.88 -5.67 -19.99
C ASN A 118 36.76 -4.89 -18.67
N GLY A 119 35.52 -4.59 -18.23
CA GLY A 119 35.24 -3.79 -17.04
C GLY A 119 34.53 -4.57 -15.96
N THR A 120 34.42 -3.95 -14.80
CA THR A 120 33.60 -4.47 -13.69
C THR A 120 32.15 -4.11 -13.90
N ALA A 121 31.24 -4.99 -13.43
CA ALA A 121 29.82 -4.73 -13.43
C ALA A 121 29.50 -3.53 -12.51
N THR A 122 28.73 -2.58 -13.03
CA THR A 122 28.29 -1.39 -12.31
C THR A 122 26.77 -1.37 -12.25
N ARG A 123 26.21 -1.16 -11.06
CA ARG A 123 24.76 -1.02 -10.86
C ARG A 123 24.29 0.32 -11.45
N VAL A 124 23.20 0.26 -12.23
CA VAL A 124 22.50 1.44 -12.73
C VAL A 124 21.34 1.73 -11.80
N HIS A 125 21.41 2.83 -11.08
CA HIS A 125 20.33 3.27 -10.18
C HIS A 125 19.44 4.33 -10.85
N ALA A 126 20.02 5.44 -11.28
CA ALA A 126 19.32 6.48 -12.00
C ALA A 126 19.28 6.19 -13.51
N LEU A 127 18.13 6.45 -14.14
CA LEU A 127 17.94 6.35 -15.57
C LEU A 127 18.12 7.73 -16.22
N ASN A 128 18.65 7.77 -17.42
CA ASN A 128 18.72 9.01 -18.20
C ASN A 128 17.37 9.40 -18.81
N GLY A 129 16.43 8.46 -18.82
CA GLY A 129 15.05 8.60 -19.27
C GLY A 129 14.11 7.98 -18.25
N THR A 130 13.13 7.22 -18.73
CA THR A 130 12.09 6.61 -17.91
C THR A 130 11.93 5.12 -18.19
N ALA A 131 11.46 4.40 -17.18
CA ALA A 131 10.95 3.04 -17.31
C ALA A 131 9.47 2.98 -16.90
N SER A 132 8.67 2.26 -17.68
CA SER A 132 7.31 1.87 -17.27
C SER A 132 7.35 0.42 -16.77
N VAL A 133 6.89 0.21 -15.54
CA VAL A 133 6.85 -1.10 -14.90
C VAL A 133 5.41 -1.56 -14.80
N SER A 134 5.11 -2.72 -15.38
CA SER A 134 3.77 -3.33 -15.35
C SER A 134 3.85 -4.70 -14.67
N VAL A 135 3.05 -4.92 -13.64
CA VAL A 135 2.97 -6.19 -12.92
C VAL A 135 1.53 -6.64 -12.77
N ALA A 136 1.34 -7.93 -12.65
CA ALA A 136 0.03 -8.49 -12.34
C ALA A 136 -0.43 -8.01 -10.95
N TYR A 137 -1.65 -7.52 -10.86
CA TYR A 137 -2.30 -7.12 -9.61
C TYR A 137 -3.76 -7.56 -9.65
N SER A 138 -4.17 -8.36 -8.69
CA SER A 138 -5.56 -8.78 -8.54
C SER A 138 -6.23 -7.91 -7.50
N LEU A 139 -7.15 -7.06 -7.93
CA LEU A 139 -7.97 -6.26 -7.01
C LEU A 139 -8.75 -7.18 -6.07
N LYS A 140 -8.66 -6.91 -4.77
CA LYS A 140 -9.45 -7.59 -3.76
C LYS A 140 -10.85 -6.98 -3.69
N SER A 141 -11.77 -7.70 -3.05
CA SER A 141 -13.11 -7.16 -2.78
C SER A 141 -13.00 -5.85 -1.97
N GLY A 142 -13.65 -4.80 -2.46
CA GLY A 142 -13.62 -3.47 -1.82
C GLY A 142 -12.46 -2.56 -2.25
N GLU A 143 -11.48 -3.05 -3.02
CA GLU A 143 -10.43 -2.19 -3.58
C GLU A 143 -10.92 -1.43 -4.82
N ASN A 144 -10.57 -0.15 -4.88
CA ASN A 144 -10.81 0.71 -6.03
C ASN A 144 -9.50 0.91 -6.81
N ALA A 145 -9.49 0.59 -8.09
CA ALA A 145 -8.32 0.76 -8.95
C ALA A 145 -7.72 2.18 -8.93
N ALA A 146 -8.55 3.20 -8.74
CA ALA A 146 -8.11 4.60 -8.65
C ALA A 146 -7.25 4.89 -7.40
N HIS A 147 -7.31 4.02 -6.39
CA HIS A 147 -6.54 4.14 -5.15
C HIS A 147 -5.29 3.26 -5.12
N LEU A 148 -4.96 2.61 -6.24
CA LEU A 148 -3.68 1.92 -6.37
C LEU A 148 -2.54 2.92 -6.49
N VAL A 149 -1.48 2.68 -5.74
CA VAL A 149 -0.27 3.50 -5.75
C VAL A 149 0.96 2.61 -5.74
N ALA A 150 2.05 3.12 -6.29
CA ALA A 150 3.37 2.54 -6.11
C ALA A 150 4.22 3.50 -5.26
N TYR A 151 5.03 2.94 -4.36
CA TYR A 151 6.04 3.68 -3.62
C TYR A 151 7.41 3.22 -4.03
N TYR A 152 8.26 4.14 -4.46
CA TYR A 152 9.69 3.94 -4.45
C TYR A 152 10.18 4.02 -3.01
N LEU A 153 10.96 3.03 -2.57
CA LEU A 153 11.56 2.99 -1.24
C LEU A 153 13.08 3.04 -1.37
N ALA A 154 13.67 4.17 -1.02
CA ALA A 154 15.11 4.31 -0.98
C ALA A 154 15.73 3.56 0.22
N GLU A 155 17.01 3.23 0.13
CA GLU A 155 17.73 2.48 1.18
C GLU A 155 17.82 3.25 2.51
N ASP A 156 17.79 4.58 2.47
CA ASP A 156 17.78 5.48 3.63
C ASP A 156 16.39 5.63 4.27
N GLY A 157 15.35 4.98 3.70
CA GLY A 157 13.97 5.05 4.15
C GLY A 157 13.19 6.25 3.60
N SER A 158 13.77 7.08 2.75
CA SER A 158 13.00 8.06 1.99
C SER A 158 12.12 7.33 0.96
N PHE A 159 10.98 7.93 0.61
CA PHE A 159 10.05 7.35 -0.34
C PHE A 159 9.43 8.41 -1.24
N GLU A 160 9.03 7.96 -2.43
CA GLU A 160 8.28 8.75 -3.41
C GLU A 160 7.02 8.00 -3.80
N LYS A 161 5.87 8.69 -3.79
CA LYS A 161 4.59 8.17 -4.25
C LYS A 161 4.48 8.33 -5.75
N LEU A 162 4.26 7.23 -6.45
CA LEU A 162 4.13 7.14 -7.89
C LEU A 162 2.69 6.78 -8.27
N PRO A 163 2.07 7.49 -9.23
CA PRO A 163 0.75 7.13 -9.71
C PRO A 163 0.76 5.79 -10.42
N VAL A 164 -0.29 5.00 -10.21
CA VAL A 164 -0.51 3.71 -10.87
C VAL A 164 -1.69 3.81 -11.83
N ILE A 165 -1.51 3.28 -13.03
CA ILE A 165 -2.57 3.03 -13.99
C ILE A 165 -2.91 1.55 -13.93
N TYR A 166 -4.17 1.21 -13.67
CA TYR A 166 -4.65 -0.16 -13.64
C TYR A 166 -5.44 -0.48 -14.90
N ASP A 167 -5.04 -1.54 -15.59
CA ASP A 167 -5.77 -2.09 -16.73
C ASP A 167 -6.60 -3.29 -16.29
N ALA A 168 -7.91 -3.10 -16.19
CA ALA A 168 -8.85 -4.14 -15.77
C ALA A 168 -8.97 -5.30 -16.77
N ALA A 169 -8.67 -5.07 -18.05
CA ALA A 169 -8.75 -6.11 -19.07
C ALA A 169 -7.58 -7.11 -18.94
N THR A 170 -6.42 -6.65 -18.53
CA THR A 170 -5.20 -7.49 -18.38
C THR A 170 -4.86 -7.79 -16.92
N GLY A 171 -5.52 -7.14 -15.95
CA GLY A 171 -5.19 -7.26 -14.52
C GLY A 171 -3.79 -6.72 -14.19
N LYS A 172 -3.32 -5.70 -14.91
CA LYS A 172 -1.98 -5.15 -14.71
C LYS A 172 -2.02 -3.77 -14.08
N ALA A 173 -1.16 -3.57 -13.08
CA ALA A 173 -0.83 -2.28 -12.48
C ALA A 173 0.47 -1.77 -13.10
N THR A 174 0.45 -0.54 -13.62
CA THR A 174 1.60 0.08 -14.30
C THR A 174 1.94 1.40 -13.66
N PHE A 175 3.22 1.62 -13.36
CA PHE A 175 3.77 2.90 -12.90
C PHE A 175 5.02 3.28 -13.70
N LYS A 176 5.37 4.57 -13.67
CA LYS A 176 6.60 5.10 -14.29
C LYS A 176 7.62 5.45 -13.22
N THR A 177 8.90 5.25 -13.55
CA THR A 177 10.03 5.57 -12.66
C THR A 177 11.23 6.08 -13.45
N THR A 178 12.08 6.86 -12.80
CA THR A 178 13.37 7.34 -13.30
C THR A 178 14.56 6.62 -12.63
N HIS A 179 14.30 5.63 -11.81
CA HIS A 179 15.34 4.83 -11.15
C HIS A 179 14.94 3.37 -11.01
N PHE A 180 15.95 2.49 -10.91
CA PHE A 180 15.76 1.10 -10.52
C PHE A 180 16.09 0.91 -9.04
N SER A 181 15.15 0.34 -8.30
CA SER A 181 15.25 0.13 -6.86
C SER A 181 14.16 -0.82 -6.35
N THR A 182 13.85 -0.67 -5.08
CA THR A 182 12.73 -1.34 -4.42
C THR A 182 11.46 -0.49 -4.56
N PHE A 183 10.39 -1.14 -4.97
CA PHE A 183 9.06 -0.54 -5.10
C PHE A 183 8.04 -1.36 -4.32
N VAL A 184 6.98 -0.70 -3.86
CA VAL A 184 5.84 -1.35 -3.22
C VAL A 184 4.57 -0.88 -3.89
N ILE A 185 3.79 -1.83 -4.43
CA ILE A 185 2.45 -1.54 -4.96
C ILE A 185 1.44 -1.91 -3.90
N THR A 186 0.55 -0.98 -3.59
CA THR A 186 -0.48 -1.17 -2.58
C THR A 186 -1.76 -0.42 -2.94
N HIS A 187 -2.86 -0.83 -2.34
CA HIS A 187 -4.10 -0.07 -2.33
C HIS A 187 -4.13 0.83 -1.10
N GLU A 188 -4.40 2.12 -1.28
CA GLU A 188 -4.57 3.09 -0.20
C GLU A 188 -6.03 3.36 0.08
N TYR A 189 -6.60 2.79 1.12
CA TYR A 189 -7.95 3.09 1.57
C TYR A 189 -8.10 4.53 2.07
N SER A 190 -6.99 5.15 2.47
CA SER A 190 -6.93 6.55 2.91
C SER A 190 -6.61 7.55 1.78
N SER A 191 -6.62 7.12 0.52
CA SER A 191 -6.16 7.94 -0.63
C SER A 191 -6.89 9.28 -0.76
N ASP A 192 -8.17 9.35 -0.36
CA ASP A 192 -8.96 10.57 -0.42
C ASP A 192 -8.69 11.55 0.74
N PHE A 193 -8.00 11.10 1.81
CA PHE A 193 -7.78 11.92 3.01
C PHE A 193 -6.45 12.66 2.94
N SER A 194 -6.51 13.98 2.98
CA SER A 194 -5.34 14.86 2.93
C SER A 194 -4.48 14.82 4.20
N ASP A 195 -5.06 14.37 5.32
CA ASP A 195 -4.42 14.32 6.64
C ASP A 195 -3.85 12.93 7.02
N VAL A 196 -3.96 11.95 6.12
CA VAL A 196 -3.37 10.60 6.28
C VAL A 196 -2.35 10.35 5.19
N ASN A 197 -1.10 10.08 5.56
CA ASN A 197 -0.04 9.74 4.60
C ASN A 197 0.97 8.77 5.21
N LEU A 198 1.80 8.15 4.38
CA LEU A 198 2.76 7.11 4.76
C LEU A 198 3.77 7.53 5.87
N ARG A 199 4.02 8.82 6.06
CA ARG A 199 4.93 9.34 7.12
C ARG A 199 4.30 9.35 8.51
N LYS A 200 2.97 9.20 8.60
CA LYS A 200 2.26 9.18 9.87
C LYS A 200 2.36 7.80 10.52
N TRP A 201 2.64 7.77 11.81
CA TRP A 201 2.78 6.53 12.58
C TRP A 201 1.51 5.67 12.57
N PHE A 202 0.35 6.29 12.39
CA PHE A 202 -0.96 5.64 12.36
C PHE A 202 -1.43 5.25 10.94
N TYR A 203 -0.60 5.43 9.90
CA TYR A 203 -1.00 5.21 8.51
C TYR A 203 -1.53 3.78 8.27
N ASN A 204 -0.80 2.77 8.72
CA ASN A 204 -1.18 1.37 8.51
C ASN A 204 -2.45 1.01 9.29
N GLU A 205 -2.61 1.52 10.51
CA GLU A 205 -3.77 1.30 11.37
C GLU A 205 -5.02 1.94 10.78
N VAL A 206 -4.91 3.18 10.29
CA VAL A 206 -6.02 3.86 9.61
C VAL A 206 -6.42 3.13 8.34
N ASN A 207 -5.48 2.74 7.47
CA ASN A 207 -5.81 1.97 6.26
C ASN A 207 -6.47 0.62 6.62
N THR A 208 -5.99 -0.08 7.65
CA THR A 208 -6.62 -1.32 8.14
C THR A 208 -8.05 -1.07 8.63
N ALA A 209 -8.29 0.00 9.37
CA ALA A 209 -9.62 0.33 9.88
C ALA A 209 -10.60 0.73 8.76
N LEU A 210 -10.12 1.40 7.72
CA LEU A 210 -10.89 1.75 6.52
C LEU A 210 -11.17 0.52 5.65
N GLU A 211 -10.16 -0.35 5.43
CA GLU A 211 -10.29 -1.62 4.71
C GLU A 211 -11.40 -2.50 5.28
N ASN A 212 -11.48 -2.57 6.61
CA ASN A 212 -12.50 -3.35 7.30
C ASN A 212 -13.84 -2.59 7.46
N GLY A 213 -13.95 -1.36 6.98
CA GLY A 213 -15.15 -0.54 7.11
C GLY A 213 -15.49 -0.11 8.53
N TRP A 214 -14.56 -0.24 9.49
CA TRP A 214 -14.78 0.15 10.89
C TRP A 214 -14.86 1.66 11.05
N PHE A 215 -13.97 2.37 10.37
CA PHE A 215 -13.93 3.83 10.35
C PHE A 215 -14.39 4.37 8.99
N LYS A 216 -14.83 5.62 9.01
CA LYS A 216 -15.01 6.49 7.84
C LYS A 216 -14.37 7.83 8.18
N GLY A 217 -14.07 8.63 7.16
CA GLY A 217 -13.62 10.01 7.39
C GLY A 217 -14.70 10.87 8.04
N LEU A 218 -14.28 11.96 8.66
CA LEU A 218 -15.19 13.02 9.14
C LEU A 218 -15.83 13.77 7.98
N THR A 219 -15.09 13.91 6.88
CA THR A 219 -15.58 14.41 5.59
C THR A 219 -15.07 13.50 4.46
N ALA A 220 -15.41 13.81 3.22
CA ALA A 220 -14.91 13.08 2.05
C ALA A 220 -13.38 13.16 1.89
N THR A 221 -12.73 14.22 2.43
CA THR A 221 -11.30 14.48 2.24
C THR A 221 -10.50 14.61 3.54
N ARG A 222 -11.14 14.37 4.69
CA ARG A 222 -10.53 14.52 6.02
C ARG A 222 -10.89 13.34 6.91
N PHE A 223 -9.88 12.65 7.42
CA PHE A 223 -10.03 11.56 8.39
C PHE A 223 -10.20 12.09 9.82
N GLY A 224 -9.43 13.11 10.19
CA GLY A 224 -9.43 13.75 11.51
C GLY A 224 -8.67 12.94 12.58
N PRO A 225 -7.39 12.56 12.35
CA PRO A 225 -6.67 11.69 13.28
C PRO A 225 -6.38 12.31 14.64
N ASP A 226 -6.35 13.64 14.70
CA ASP A 226 -6.08 14.40 15.92
C ASP A 226 -7.36 14.98 16.55
N ASP A 227 -8.53 14.71 15.98
CA ASP A 227 -9.81 15.20 16.50
C ASP A 227 -10.31 14.34 17.67
N GLY A 228 -11.03 14.98 18.57
CA GLY A 228 -11.69 14.27 19.66
C GLY A 228 -12.82 13.37 19.16
N MET A 229 -12.89 12.15 19.68
CA MET A 229 -13.96 11.19 19.35
C MET A 229 -15.18 11.46 20.25
N THR A 230 -16.37 11.50 19.66
CA THR A 230 -17.63 11.54 20.44
C THR A 230 -18.03 10.15 20.91
N ARG A 231 -18.95 10.08 21.90
CA ARG A 231 -19.49 8.84 22.41
C ARG A 231 -20.21 8.03 21.32
N ALA A 232 -20.97 8.71 20.44
CA ALA A 232 -21.63 8.08 19.31
C ALA A 232 -20.64 7.52 18.28
N MET A 233 -19.54 8.22 18.02
CA MET A 233 -18.49 7.74 17.11
C MET A 233 -17.87 6.43 17.60
N LEU A 234 -17.53 6.33 18.89
CA LEU A 234 -16.99 5.09 19.45
C LEU A 234 -17.96 3.92 19.27
N VAL A 235 -19.21 4.12 19.70
CA VAL A 235 -20.23 3.07 19.63
C VAL A 235 -20.49 2.62 18.16
N GLN A 236 -20.48 3.57 17.22
CA GLN A 236 -20.61 3.27 15.79
C GLN A 236 -19.43 2.41 15.27
N VAL A 237 -18.22 2.67 15.74
CA VAL A 237 -17.06 1.85 15.38
C VAL A 237 -17.21 0.42 15.91
N LEU A 238 -17.55 0.27 17.19
CA LEU A 238 -17.77 -1.04 17.81
C LEU A 238 -18.91 -1.83 17.13
N TYR A 239 -19.99 -1.14 16.76
CA TYR A 239 -21.11 -1.73 16.03
C TYR A 239 -20.66 -2.28 14.67
N ARG A 240 -19.90 -1.51 13.90
CA ARG A 240 -19.34 -1.99 12.62
C ARG A 240 -18.38 -3.16 12.81
N MET A 241 -17.55 -3.12 13.85
CA MET A 241 -16.61 -4.20 14.17
C MET A 241 -17.33 -5.50 14.56
N SER A 242 -18.51 -5.40 15.19
CA SER A 242 -19.30 -6.58 15.58
C SER A 242 -19.96 -7.28 14.37
N GLY A 243 -20.23 -6.57 13.28
CA GLY A 243 -21.02 -7.06 12.15
C GLY A 243 -22.48 -7.37 12.48
N SER A 244 -22.94 -6.95 13.66
CA SER A 244 -24.29 -7.21 14.17
C SER A 244 -25.33 -6.23 13.61
N LYS A 245 -26.59 -6.48 13.92
CA LYS A 245 -27.72 -5.56 13.67
C LYS A 245 -28.46 -5.32 14.98
N ALA A 246 -28.97 -4.12 15.17
CA ALA A 246 -29.86 -3.82 16.28
C ALA A 246 -31.22 -4.52 16.06
N ALA A 247 -31.83 -5.01 17.13
CA ALA A 247 -33.16 -5.61 17.13
C ALA A 247 -34.25 -4.60 17.50
N SER A 248 -33.91 -3.49 18.14
CA SER A 248 -34.83 -2.45 18.60
C SER A 248 -34.34 -1.03 18.29
N THR A 249 -35.11 -0.03 18.68
CA THR A 249 -34.72 1.38 18.68
C THR A 249 -34.08 1.79 20.00
N ALA A 250 -33.22 2.82 19.97
CA ALA A 250 -32.59 3.32 21.19
C ALA A 250 -33.62 3.94 22.15
N GLN A 251 -33.51 3.63 23.44
CA GLN A 251 -34.41 4.08 24.49
C GLN A 251 -33.95 5.38 25.19
N PHE A 252 -33.06 6.14 24.56
CA PHE A 252 -32.54 7.39 25.14
C PHE A 252 -33.24 8.63 24.59
N THR A 253 -33.58 9.56 25.47
CA THR A 253 -34.38 10.75 25.13
C THR A 253 -33.71 11.73 24.17
N ASP A 254 -32.39 11.66 24.04
CA ASP A 254 -31.57 12.49 23.16
C ASP A 254 -31.03 11.74 21.91
N VAL A 255 -31.55 10.53 21.66
CA VAL A 255 -31.23 9.73 20.46
C VAL A 255 -32.47 9.65 19.58
N ALA A 256 -32.56 10.54 18.59
CA ALA A 256 -33.69 10.52 17.66
C ALA A 256 -33.50 9.42 16.61
N ASP A 257 -34.62 8.83 16.18
CA ASP A 257 -34.65 7.87 15.07
C ASP A 257 -34.10 8.49 13.78
N GLY A 258 -33.45 7.65 12.97
CA GLY A 258 -32.86 8.05 11.68
C GLY A 258 -31.54 8.81 11.78
N LYS A 259 -31.01 9.06 12.98
CA LYS A 259 -29.64 9.55 13.14
C LYS A 259 -28.65 8.45 12.78
N TRP A 260 -27.52 8.82 12.22
CA TRP A 260 -26.48 7.87 11.74
C TRP A 260 -25.95 6.93 12.84
N TYR A 261 -26.11 7.31 14.10
CA TYR A 261 -25.66 6.57 15.28
C TYR A 261 -26.79 5.81 16.00
N ALA A 262 -28.06 6.05 15.62
CA ALA A 262 -29.20 5.53 16.40
C ALA A 262 -29.20 4.00 16.51
N GLU A 263 -28.99 3.29 15.39
CA GLU A 263 -28.94 1.83 15.34
C GLU A 263 -27.75 1.28 16.17
N ALA A 264 -26.59 1.92 16.09
CA ALA A 264 -25.42 1.50 16.85
C ALA A 264 -25.62 1.67 18.37
N ILE A 265 -26.26 2.77 18.79
CA ILE A 265 -26.55 3.01 20.20
C ILE A 265 -27.61 2.01 20.71
N ALA A 266 -28.65 1.73 19.93
CA ALA A 266 -29.64 0.72 20.27
C ALA A 266 -28.99 -0.66 20.47
N TRP A 267 -28.19 -1.12 19.50
CA TRP A 267 -27.43 -2.35 19.60
C TRP A 267 -26.53 -2.39 20.85
N ALA A 268 -25.78 -1.32 21.12
CA ALA A 268 -24.87 -1.29 22.25
C ALA A 268 -25.61 -1.30 23.62
N SER A 269 -26.78 -0.68 23.67
CA SER A 269 -27.65 -0.70 24.87
C SER A 269 -28.27 -2.09 25.08
N GLU A 270 -28.82 -2.72 24.05
CA GLU A 270 -29.37 -4.07 24.09
C GLU A 270 -28.38 -5.12 24.60
N ASN A 271 -27.11 -4.96 24.24
CA ASN A 271 -26.04 -5.88 24.61
C ASN A 271 -25.27 -5.46 25.86
N GLY A 272 -25.76 -4.47 26.62
CA GLY A 272 -25.16 -4.03 27.87
C GLY A 272 -23.78 -3.37 27.72
N ILE A 273 -23.42 -2.95 26.51
CA ILE A 273 -22.15 -2.28 26.22
C ILE A 273 -22.20 -0.82 26.71
N VAL A 274 -23.37 -0.18 26.62
CA VAL A 274 -23.62 1.16 27.14
C VAL A 274 -24.94 1.21 27.92
N ASN A 275 -24.98 1.99 29.00
CA ASN A 275 -26.17 2.14 29.84
C ASN A 275 -26.76 3.56 29.82
N GLY A 276 -26.13 4.53 29.15
CA GLY A 276 -26.49 5.93 29.21
C GLY A 276 -26.20 6.59 30.57
N PHE A 277 -26.89 7.67 30.85
CA PHE A 277 -26.80 8.42 32.10
C PHE A 277 -28.10 8.30 32.91
N THR A 278 -28.05 8.64 34.19
CA THR A 278 -29.20 8.55 35.12
C THR A 278 -30.39 9.43 34.72
N ASP A 279 -30.16 10.46 33.90
CA ASP A 279 -31.19 11.35 33.35
C ASP A 279 -31.89 10.80 32.09
N GLY A 280 -31.62 9.56 31.71
CA GLY A 280 -32.20 8.90 30.52
C GLY A 280 -31.59 9.32 29.20
N ARG A 281 -30.46 10.03 29.21
CA ARG A 281 -29.75 10.46 28.00
C ARG A 281 -28.53 9.59 27.72
N PHE A 282 -28.13 9.53 26.45
CA PHE A 282 -26.87 8.90 25.99
C PHE A 282 -25.73 9.91 25.81
N GLN A 283 -26.05 11.16 25.48
CA GLN A 283 -25.12 12.24 25.14
C GLN A 283 -24.24 11.90 23.91
N PRO A 284 -24.82 11.67 22.73
CA PRO A 284 -24.13 11.15 21.55
C PRO A 284 -22.99 12.04 21.06
N ASP A 285 -23.16 13.36 21.12
CA ASP A 285 -22.24 14.35 20.56
C ASP A 285 -21.18 14.81 21.59
N THR A 286 -21.23 14.34 22.84
CA THR A 286 -20.23 14.65 23.85
C THR A 286 -18.95 13.88 23.61
N LEU A 287 -17.80 14.56 23.75
CA LEU A 287 -16.49 13.90 23.67
C LEU A 287 -16.37 12.83 24.76
N ILE A 288 -15.90 11.66 24.36
CA ILE A 288 -15.73 10.55 25.29
C ILE A 288 -14.51 10.77 26.19
N THR A 289 -14.67 10.55 27.50
CA THR A 289 -13.53 10.56 28.43
C THR A 289 -12.78 9.22 28.40
N ARG A 290 -11.51 9.23 28.86
CA ARG A 290 -10.70 8.00 28.92
C ARG A 290 -11.34 6.92 29.79
N GLN A 291 -11.93 7.26 30.94
CA GLN A 291 -12.62 6.31 31.81
C GLN A 291 -13.88 5.73 31.12
N GLN A 292 -14.67 6.53 30.43
CA GLN A 292 -15.83 6.07 29.67
C GLN A 292 -15.40 5.15 28.53
N LEU A 293 -14.32 5.51 27.81
CA LEU A 293 -13.73 4.65 26.77
C LEU A 293 -13.33 3.29 27.34
N ALA A 294 -12.61 3.27 28.46
CA ALA A 294 -12.17 2.03 29.09
C ALA A 294 -13.35 1.14 29.51
N ALA A 295 -14.39 1.71 30.13
CA ALA A 295 -15.57 0.96 30.54
C ALA A 295 -16.36 0.39 29.36
N ILE A 296 -16.52 1.15 28.28
CA ILE A 296 -17.22 0.68 27.06
C ILE A 296 -16.40 -0.43 26.39
N LEU A 297 -15.09 -0.27 26.27
CA LEU A 297 -14.22 -1.31 25.68
C LEU A 297 -14.22 -2.60 26.53
N TYR A 298 -14.18 -2.52 27.85
CA TYR A 298 -14.28 -3.67 28.74
C TYR A 298 -15.58 -4.44 28.51
N ARG A 299 -16.74 -3.73 28.48
CA ARG A 299 -18.04 -4.33 28.23
C ARG A 299 -18.15 -4.92 26.83
N TYR A 300 -17.59 -4.26 25.84
CA TYR A 300 -17.53 -4.77 24.46
C TYR A 300 -16.68 -6.06 24.37
N ASP A 301 -15.53 -6.12 25.06
CA ASP A 301 -14.69 -7.31 25.08
C ASP A 301 -15.42 -8.48 25.78
N THR A 302 -16.13 -8.20 26.87
CA THR A 302 -17.02 -9.18 27.53
C THR A 302 -18.13 -9.66 26.59
N TYR A 303 -18.78 -8.75 25.85
CA TYR A 303 -19.77 -9.09 24.81
C TYR A 303 -19.19 -10.03 23.74
N ARG A 304 -17.91 -9.86 23.38
CA ARG A 304 -17.19 -10.73 22.44
C ARG A 304 -16.87 -12.12 23.03
N GLY A 305 -17.24 -12.39 24.25
CA GLY A 305 -16.98 -13.67 24.96
C GLY A 305 -15.59 -13.75 25.59
N HIS A 306 -14.85 -12.64 25.63
CA HIS A 306 -13.59 -12.58 26.36
C HIS A 306 -13.87 -12.20 27.81
N THR A 307 -13.19 -12.87 28.75
CA THR A 307 -13.19 -12.46 30.15
C THR A 307 -11.87 -11.74 30.42
N PRO A 308 -11.88 -10.41 30.55
CA PRO A 308 -10.67 -9.67 30.87
C PRO A 308 -10.03 -10.23 32.15
N GLN A 309 -8.76 -10.59 32.08
CA GLN A 309 -8.01 -11.18 33.20
C GLN A 309 -7.20 -10.09 33.89
N GLY A 310 -7.22 -10.11 35.22
CA GLY A 310 -6.41 -9.24 36.06
C GLY A 310 -7.11 -7.95 36.47
N SER A 311 -6.78 -7.47 37.65
CA SER A 311 -7.05 -6.14 38.14
C SER A 311 -5.72 -5.46 38.45
N THR A 312 -5.48 -4.30 37.89
CA THR A 312 -4.33 -3.46 38.24
C THR A 312 -4.83 -2.37 39.17
N ALA A 313 -4.23 -2.25 40.35
CA ALA A 313 -4.53 -1.13 41.24
C ALA A 313 -4.17 0.20 40.54
N LEU A 314 -5.03 1.19 40.71
CA LEU A 314 -4.83 2.53 40.16
C LEU A 314 -3.94 3.42 41.04
N ASP A 315 -3.44 2.89 42.16
CA ASP A 315 -2.72 3.64 43.20
C ASP A 315 -1.46 4.35 42.71
N GLY A 316 -0.91 3.95 41.56
CA GLY A 316 0.23 4.58 40.92
C GLY A 316 -0.10 5.84 40.11
N TYR A 317 -1.38 6.18 39.93
CA TYR A 317 -1.81 7.33 39.16
C TYR A 317 -2.25 8.49 40.07
N ALA A 318 -1.78 9.69 39.79
CA ALA A 318 -2.05 10.87 40.61
C ALA A 318 -3.55 11.23 40.65
N ASP A 319 -4.32 10.84 39.64
CA ASP A 319 -5.75 11.10 39.48
C ASP A 319 -6.64 9.87 39.78
N ALA A 320 -6.09 8.83 40.39
CA ALA A 320 -6.83 7.60 40.70
C ALA A 320 -8.14 7.86 41.46
N ALA A 321 -8.14 8.82 42.38
CA ALA A 321 -9.34 9.23 43.14
C ALA A 321 -10.43 9.89 42.28
N SER A 322 -10.11 10.31 41.06
CA SER A 322 -11.05 10.96 40.13
C SER A 322 -11.73 9.95 39.21
N VAL A 323 -11.34 8.66 39.27
CA VAL A 323 -11.95 7.58 38.47
C VAL A 323 -13.23 7.12 39.18
N GLU A 324 -14.34 7.21 38.48
CA GLU A 324 -15.66 6.83 39.01
C GLU A 324 -15.81 5.30 39.11
N SER A 325 -16.62 4.85 40.05
CA SER A 325 -16.85 3.44 40.40
C SER A 325 -17.98 2.81 39.57
N TRP A 326 -18.01 2.96 38.24
CA TRP A 326 -19.14 2.47 37.39
C TRP A 326 -18.76 1.44 36.33
#